data_ad36db5a2acc452e457e71c78271993e
#
_entry.id   ad36db5a2acc452e457e71c78271993e
#
_cell.length_a   1.000
_cell.length_b   1.000
_cell.length_c   1.000
_cell.angle_alpha   90.00
_cell.angle_beta   90.00
_cell.angle_gamma   90.00
#
_symmetry.space_group_name_H-M   'P 1'
#
loop_
_entity.id
_entity.type
_entity.pdbx_description
1 polymer ?
#
loop_
_entity_poly.entity_id
_entity_poly.type
_entity_poly.pdbx_seq_one_letter_code
_entity_poly.pdbx_strand_id
1 'polypeptide(L)'
;RLSILAACENPHSVKTFEYGGLIWPLPQTGQMWLEHELLMNPEWNGVFCISTSYREEKNPIPGRHELIFPMFEFESKGGMSDMLKLEDELLTYLGFNKPTAMTYEGLCEEYGTEILEDEHENKMWKDISESISLQHFPRRTNPFWNMKNKDGEIFNKVDVILYGQETIGSAERSCDVDKMREMFYTIENGGY
;
A
#
# COMPACT_ATOMS: atom_id res chain seq x y z
N ARG A 1 -17.50 -13.55 6.11
CA ARG A 1 -17.01 -14.05 4.82
C ARG A 1 -15.56 -14.44 4.97
N LEU A 2 -15.20 -15.65 4.63
CA LEU A 2 -13.81 -16.02 4.50
C LEU A 2 -13.21 -15.15 3.38
N SER A 3 -12.13 -14.45 3.66
CA SER A 3 -11.41 -13.72 2.64
C SER A 3 -10.66 -14.70 1.74
N ILE A 4 -11.40 -15.32 0.85
CA ILE A 4 -10.83 -16.15 -0.22
C ILE A 4 -10.03 -15.27 -1.20
N LEU A 5 -10.33 -13.98 -1.22
CA LEU A 5 -9.59 -12.98 -1.93
C LEU A 5 -8.57 -12.37 -0.96
N ALA A 6 -7.51 -13.10 -0.72
CA ALA A 6 -6.31 -12.51 -0.18
C ALA A 6 -5.75 -11.63 -1.29
N ALA A 7 -6.23 -10.38 -1.38
CA ALA A 7 -5.50 -9.42 -2.17
C ALA A 7 -4.08 -9.42 -1.62
N CYS A 8 -3.11 -9.72 -2.44
CA CYS A 8 -1.74 -9.71 -2.04
C CYS A 8 -0.98 -8.73 -2.93
N GLU A 9 -0.22 -7.88 -2.30
CA GLU A 9 0.73 -7.03 -3.01
C GLU A 9 1.91 -7.85 -3.53
N ASN A 10 2.21 -8.95 -2.85
CA ASN A 10 3.28 -9.86 -3.22
C ASN A 10 2.80 -11.31 -3.18
N PRO A 11 2.52 -11.95 -4.34
CA PRO A 11 2.06 -13.33 -4.39
C PRO A 11 3.07 -14.34 -3.82
N HIS A 12 4.36 -13.98 -3.77
CA HIS A 12 5.40 -14.83 -3.23
C HIS A 12 5.44 -14.88 -1.70
N SER A 13 4.72 -13.99 -1.03
CA SER A 13 4.60 -13.95 0.44
C SER A 13 3.23 -14.39 0.94
N VAL A 14 2.40 -15.02 0.09
CA VAL A 14 1.12 -15.59 0.50
C VAL A 14 1.35 -16.90 1.27
N LYS A 15 0.95 -16.88 2.54
CA LYS A 15 0.89 -18.10 3.36
C LYS A 15 -0.38 -18.86 3.08
N THR A 16 -0.28 -20.17 2.98
CA THR A 16 -1.44 -21.08 2.83
C THR A 16 -1.58 -22.01 4.01
N PHE A 17 -2.80 -22.54 4.20
CA PHE A 17 -3.09 -23.62 5.13
C PHE A 17 -4.00 -24.66 4.49
N GLU A 18 -3.94 -25.88 4.99
CA GLU A 18 -4.81 -26.97 4.54
C GLU A 18 -5.97 -27.14 5.49
N TYR A 19 -7.19 -27.19 4.94
CA TYR A 19 -8.39 -27.49 5.70
C TYR A 19 -9.43 -28.18 4.82
N GLY A 20 -9.98 -29.30 5.31
CA GLY A 20 -10.98 -30.07 4.57
C GLY A 20 -10.48 -30.67 3.26
N GLY A 21 -9.17 -30.97 3.16
CA GLY A 21 -8.54 -31.49 1.94
C GLY A 21 -8.33 -30.44 0.84
N LEU A 22 -8.49 -29.15 1.16
CA LEU A 22 -8.26 -28.02 0.26
C LEU A 22 -7.18 -27.11 0.83
N ILE A 23 -6.42 -26.47 -0.07
CA ILE A 23 -5.43 -25.45 0.28
C ILE A 23 -6.10 -24.08 0.19
N TRP A 24 -5.98 -23.31 1.26
CA TRP A 24 -6.57 -21.97 1.40
C TRP A 24 -5.47 -20.93 1.64
N PRO A 25 -5.53 -19.77 0.98
CA PRO A 25 -4.62 -18.67 1.30
C PRO A 25 -5.05 -17.98 2.59
N LEU A 26 -4.07 -17.53 3.38
CA LEU A 26 -4.29 -16.59 4.46
C LEU A 26 -4.34 -15.17 3.91
N PRO A 27 -5.20 -14.29 4.43
CA PRO A 27 -5.34 -12.94 3.92
C PRO A 27 -4.10 -12.08 4.25
N GLN A 28 -3.75 -11.20 3.32
CA GLN A 28 -2.75 -10.15 3.55
C GLN A 28 -3.39 -8.79 3.81
N THR A 29 -4.61 -8.57 3.28
CA THR A 29 -5.32 -7.30 3.38
C THR A 29 -6.83 -7.49 3.25
N GLY A 30 -7.62 -6.59 3.81
CA GLY A 30 -9.06 -6.49 3.62
C GLY A 30 -9.47 -5.50 2.52
N GLN A 31 -8.50 -4.89 1.84
CA GLN A 31 -8.70 -3.76 0.92
C GLN A 31 -9.74 -4.03 -0.17
N MET A 32 -9.67 -5.18 -0.84
CA MET A 32 -10.60 -5.53 -1.92
C MET A 32 -12.05 -5.65 -1.42
N TRP A 33 -12.26 -6.02 -0.16
CA TRP A 33 -13.58 -6.05 0.45
C TRP A 33 -14.11 -4.66 0.75
N LEU A 34 -13.23 -3.75 1.20
CA LEU A 34 -13.59 -2.36 1.43
C LEU A 34 -13.98 -1.67 0.12
N GLU A 35 -13.19 -1.87 -0.95
CA GLU A 35 -13.52 -1.37 -2.29
C GLU A 35 -14.89 -1.90 -2.76
N HIS A 36 -15.12 -3.22 -2.65
CA HIS A 36 -16.39 -3.84 -3.01
C HIS A 36 -17.55 -3.23 -2.23
N GLU A 37 -17.44 -3.12 -0.90
CA GLU A 37 -18.52 -2.59 -0.06
C GLU A 37 -18.82 -1.11 -0.41
N LEU A 38 -17.78 -0.30 -0.67
CA LEU A 38 -17.97 1.09 -1.07
C LEU A 38 -18.63 1.23 -2.45
N LEU A 39 -18.28 0.35 -3.39
CA LEU A 39 -18.93 0.32 -4.72
C LEU A 39 -20.38 -0.14 -4.65
N MET A 40 -20.71 -1.08 -3.75
CA MET A 40 -22.07 -1.58 -3.56
C MET A 40 -22.98 -0.59 -2.80
N ASN A 41 -22.39 0.34 -2.04
CA ASN A 41 -23.09 1.33 -1.22
C ASN A 41 -22.62 2.75 -1.58
N PRO A 42 -22.96 3.25 -2.77
CA PRO A 42 -22.43 4.51 -3.28
C PRO A 42 -22.85 5.75 -2.49
N GLU A 43 -23.81 5.63 -1.57
CA GLU A 43 -24.20 6.70 -0.64
C GLU A 43 -23.21 6.88 0.52
N TRP A 44 -22.38 5.90 0.83
CA TRP A 44 -21.36 6.00 1.89
C TRP A 44 -20.18 6.87 1.44
N ASN A 45 -19.60 7.60 2.38
CA ASN A 45 -18.43 8.41 2.12
C ASN A 45 -17.13 7.63 2.27
N GLY A 46 -17.16 6.54 3.03
CA GLY A 46 -16.02 5.66 3.25
C GLY A 46 -16.38 4.49 4.14
N VAL A 47 -15.51 3.52 4.19
CA VAL A 47 -15.60 2.30 4.99
C VAL A 47 -14.23 1.98 5.57
N PHE A 48 -14.20 1.27 6.69
CA PHE A 48 -12.94 0.83 7.29
C PHE A 48 -13.10 -0.55 7.94
N CYS A 49 -11.98 -1.22 8.15
CA CYS A 49 -11.94 -2.43 8.95
C CYS A 49 -10.62 -2.52 9.75
N ILE A 50 -10.61 -3.45 10.70
CA ILE A 50 -9.38 -3.96 11.28
C ILE A 50 -9.25 -5.38 10.79
N SER A 51 -8.19 -5.66 10.04
CA SER A 51 -7.87 -6.98 9.52
C SER A 51 -6.59 -7.52 10.14
N THR A 52 -6.31 -8.79 9.90
CA THR A 52 -5.02 -9.38 10.25
C THR A 52 -4.29 -9.75 8.97
N SER A 53 -3.10 -9.18 8.77
CA SER A 53 -2.21 -9.55 7.68
C SER A 53 -1.37 -10.75 8.06
N TYR A 54 -1.27 -11.71 7.14
CA TYR A 54 -0.39 -12.87 7.24
C TYR A 54 0.60 -12.82 6.08
N ARG A 55 1.90 -12.74 6.40
CA ARG A 55 2.96 -12.66 5.39
C ARG A 55 4.00 -13.75 5.59
N GLU A 56 4.43 -14.37 4.52
CA GLU A 56 5.52 -15.35 4.52
C GLU A 56 6.78 -14.71 3.90
N GLU A 57 7.40 -13.81 4.68
CA GLU A 57 8.67 -13.19 4.27
C GLU A 57 9.79 -14.23 4.29
N LYS A 58 10.60 -14.28 3.21
CA LYS A 58 11.72 -15.23 3.11
C LYS A 58 12.87 -14.87 4.06
N ASN A 59 13.11 -13.58 4.25
CA ASN A 59 14.20 -13.07 5.08
C ASN A 59 13.67 -11.91 5.97
N PRO A 60 12.85 -12.22 6.98
CA PRO A 60 12.29 -11.17 7.83
C PRO A 60 13.39 -10.50 8.65
N ILE A 61 13.40 -9.17 8.69
CA ILE A 61 14.31 -8.38 9.52
C ILE A 61 13.67 -8.25 10.91
N PRO A 62 14.31 -8.78 11.98
CA PRO A 62 13.80 -8.68 13.33
C PRO A 62 13.56 -7.23 13.76
N GLY A 63 12.40 -6.95 14.33
CA GLY A 63 12.00 -5.60 14.77
C GLY A 63 11.51 -4.68 13.65
N ARG A 64 11.51 -5.16 12.41
CA ARG A 64 10.97 -4.44 11.26
C ARG A 64 9.86 -5.23 10.55
N HIS A 65 10.07 -6.52 10.31
CA HIS A 65 9.11 -7.37 9.60
C HIS A 65 8.39 -8.29 10.59
N GLU A 66 7.12 -7.97 10.85
CA GLU A 66 6.21 -8.87 11.53
C GLU A 66 5.53 -9.78 10.50
N LEU A 67 5.41 -11.08 10.82
CA LEU A 67 4.76 -12.05 9.91
C LEU A 67 3.23 -12.11 10.08
N ILE A 68 2.75 -11.66 11.23
CA ILE A 68 1.32 -11.59 11.58
C ILE A 68 1.11 -10.29 12.32
N PHE A 69 0.30 -9.39 11.78
CA PHE A 69 0.05 -8.10 12.41
C PHE A 69 -1.36 -7.58 12.09
N PRO A 70 -1.97 -6.80 12.99
CA PRO A 70 -3.22 -6.11 12.71
C PRO A 70 -2.97 -4.93 11.79
N MET A 71 -3.89 -4.71 10.85
CA MET A 71 -3.94 -3.52 10.01
C MET A 71 -5.26 -2.79 10.21
N PHE A 72 -5.18 -1.48 10.35
CA PHE A 72 -6.33 -0.59 10.15
C PHE A 72 -6.36 -0.19 8.68
N GLU A 73 -7.43 -0.53 8.00
CA GLU A 73 -7.59 -0.28 6.57
C GLU A 73 -8.84 0.53 6.31
N PHE A 74 -8.80 1.41 5.33
CA PHE A 74 -9.98 2.19 4.93
C PHE A 74 -10.01 2.43 3.42
N GLU A 75 -11.20 2.63 2.90
CA GLU A 75 -11.49 3.15 1.57
C GLU A 75 -12.44 4.32 1.68
N SER A 76 -12.20 5.38 0.93
CA SER A 76 -13.04 6.58 0.92
C SER A 76 -13.18 7.16 -0.48
N LYS A 77 -14.24 7.94 -0.67
CA LYS A 77 -14.37 8.75 -1.87
C LYS A 77 -13.36 9.88 -1.85
N GLY A 78 -12.92 10.27 -3.04
CA GLY A 78 -11.96 11.35 -3.23
C GLY A 78 -10.82 10.94 -4.13
N GLY A 79 -9.82 11.78 -4.21
CA GLY A 79 -8.59 11.55 -4.95
C GLY A 79 -7.36 11.67 -4.05
N MET A 80 -6.19 11.71 -4.67
CA MET A 80 -4.92 11.78 -3.95
C MET A 80 -4.85 12.95 -2.96
N SER A 81 -5.40 14.12 -3.30
CA SER A 81 -5.39 15.28 -2.40
C SER A 81 -6.21 15.07 -1.13
N ASP A 82 -7.35 14.35 -1.24
CA ASP A 82 -8.21 14.05 -0.09
C ASP A 82 -7.54 12.99 0.80
N MET A 83 -6.89 12.02 0.20
CA MET A 83 -6.11 10.99 0.89
C MET A 83 -4.94 11.61 1.67
N LEU A 84 -4.12 12.45 1.04
CA LEU A 84 -3.00 13.13 1.70
C LEU A 84 -3.48 14.01 2.88
N LYS A 85 -4.61 14.69 2.70
CA LYS A 85 -5.20 15.49 3.78
C LYS A 85 -5.63 14.61 4.96
N LEU A 86 -6.26 13.46 4.69
CA LEU A 86 -6.67 12.53 5.73
C LEU A 86 -5.47 11.97 6.50
N GLU A 87 -4.39 11.61 5.80
CA GLU A 87 -3.14 11.14 6.42
C GLU A 87 -2.50 12.22 7.29
N ASP A 88 -2.41 13.45 6.81
CA ASP A 88 -1.92 14.59 7.58
C ASP A 88 -2.73 14.80 8.87
N GLU A 89 -4.07 14.77 8.76
CA GLU A 89 -4.97 14.92 9.90
C GLU A 89 -4.85 13.76 10.91
N LEU A 90 -4.77 12.53 10.42
CA LEU A 90 -4.60 11.32 11.22
C LEU A 90 -3.28 11.37 12.00
N LEU A 91 -2.18 11.64 11.32
CA LEU A 91 -0.86 11.68 11.94
C LEU A 91 -0.76 12.80 12.98
N THR A 92 -1.30 13.98 12.66
CA THR A 92 -1.37 15.09 13.61
C THR A 92 -2.21 14.72 14.84
N TYR A 93 -3.36 14.07 14.65
CA TYR A 93 -4.21 13.60 15.76
C TYR A 93 -3.50 12.59 16.66
N LEU A 94 -2.69 11.72 16.07
CA LEU A 94 -1.88 10.73 16.79
C LEU A 94 -0.63 11.33 17.46
N GLY A 95 -0.33 12.61 17.23
CA GLY A 95 0.78 13.34 17.87
C GLY A 95 2.08 13.32 17.08
N PHE A 96 2.05 12.87 15.82
CA PHE A 96 3.19 12.97 14.90
C PHE A 96 3.27 14.36 14.26
N ASN A 97 4.45 14.72 13.80
CA ASN A 97 4.61 15.91 12.97
C ASN A 97 3.99 15.68 11.59
N LYS A 98 3.55 16.77 10.97
CA LYS A 98 3.09 16.73 9.57
C LYS A 98 4.19 16.18 8.67
N PRO A 99 3.89 15.17 7.83
CA PRO A 99 4.89 14.58 6.96
C PRO A 99 5.53 15.56 5.97
N THR A 100 6.83 15.44 5.80
CA THR A 100 7.55 16.13 4.71
C THR A 100 7.27 15.42 3.39
N ALA A 101 6.68 16.14 2.43
CA ALA A 101 6.35 15.56 1.14
C ALA A 101 7.61 15.42 0.26
N MET A 102 7.86 14.21 -0.22
CA MET A 102 8.95 13.87 -1.13
C MET A 102 8.41 13.05 -2.30
N THR A 103 9.04 13.15 -3.46
CA THR A 103 8.72 12.28 -4.59
C THR A 103 9.69 11.10 -4.64
N TYR A 104 9.19 9.93 -5.08
CA TYR A 104 10.02 8.74 -5.22
C TYR A 104 11.24 8.99 -6.11
N GLU A 105 11.02 9.60 -7.28
CA GLU A 105 12.10 9.90 -8.23
C GLU A 105 13.10 10.92 -7.67
N GLY A 106 12.64 11.96 -6.97
CA GLY A 106 13.53 12.93 -6.34
C GLY A 106 14.49 12.31 -5.33
N LEU A 107 14.00 11.35 -4.54
CA LEU A 107 14.86 10.61 -3.60
C LEU A 107 15.76 9.59 -4.29
N CYS A 108 15.30 8.97 -5.38
CA CYS A 108 16.18 8.12 -6.19
C CYS A 108 17.36 8.91 -6.77
N GLU A 109 17.11 10.11 -7.27
CA GLU A 109 18.17 11.01 -7.76
C GLU A 109 19.12 11.42 -6.64
N GLU A 110 18.59 11.81 -5.48
CA GLU A 110 19.38 12.23 -4.33
C GLU A 110 20.30 11.12 -3.80
N TYR A 111 19.79 9.89 -3.73
CA TYR A 111 20.53 8.74 -3.20
C TYR A 111 21.33 7.98 -4.27
N GLY A 112 21.18 8.31 -5.55
CA GLY A 112 21.88 7.65 -6.65
C GLY A 112 21.45 6.20 -6.86
N THR A 113 20.17 5.90 -6.67
CA THR A 113 19.59 4.57 -6.82
C THR A 113 18.39 4.57 -7.75
N GLU A 114 18.05 3.43 -8.33
CA GLU A 114 16.80 3.26 -9.11
C GLU A 114 15.62 2.78 -8.25
N ILE A 115 15.92 2.09 -7.13
CA ILE A 115 14.93 1.53 -6.21
C ILE A 115 15.25 1.97 -4.78
N LEU A 116 14.25 2.44 -4.07
CA LEU A 116 14.34 2.73 -2.64
C LEU A 116 14.07 1.44 -1.86
N GLU A 117 14.94 1.14 -0.89
CA GLU A 117 14.88 -0.03 -0.03
C GLU A 117 14.95 0.40 1.44
N ASP A 118 14.84 -0.54 2.37
CA ASP A 118 14.85 -0.32 3.83
C ASP A 118 15.99 0.60 4.31
N GLU A 119 17.18 0.46 3.73
CA GLU A 119 18.33 1.31 4.08
C GLU A 119 18.10 2.78 3.70
N HIS A 120 17.39 3.02 2.59
CA HIS A 120 17.05 4.36 2.13
C HIS A 120 15.96 4.99 3.02
N GLU A 121 14.99 4.23 3.50
CA GLU A 121 13.99 4.70 4.47
C GLU A 121 14.68 5.14 5.78
N ASN A 122 15.64 4.36 6.26
CA ASN A 122 16.44 4.74 7.43
C ASN A 122 17.28 6.01 7.20
N LYS A 123 17.75 6.23 5.97
CA LYS A 123 18.43 7.46 5.58
C LYS A 123 17.48 8.65 5.56
N MET A 124 16.29 8.49 4.98
CA MET A 124 15.26 9.53 4.97
C MET A 124 14.97 10.06 6.37
N TRP A 125 14.81 9.15 7.35
CA TRP A 125 14.61 9.54 8.73
C TRP A 125 15.74 10.38 9.30
N LYS A 126 16.99 9.98 9.05
CA LYS A 126 18.18 10.65 9.63
C LYS A 126 18.50 11.98 8.95
N ASP A 127 18.29 12.04 7.64
CA ASP A 127 18.78 13.13 6.80
C ASP A 127 17.69 14.18 6.52
N ILE A 128 16.41 13.79 6.55
CA ILE A 128 15.30 14.66 6.13
C ILE A 128 14.33 14.93 7.29
N SER A 129 13.59 13.90 7.75
CA SER A 129 12.53 14.08 8.76
C SER A 129 12.14 12.75 9.40
N GLU A 130 11.61 12.81 10.62
CA GLU A 130 11.01 11.66 11.29
C GLU A 130 9.69 11.19 10.67
N SER A 131 9.05 12.05 9.86
CA SER A 131 7.79 11.78 9.18
C SER A 131 7.86 12.26 7.74
N ILE A 132 7.74 11.35 6.79
CA ILE A 132 7.86 11.60 5.35
C ILE A 132 6.66 11.01 4.64
N SER A 133 6.08 11.79 3.71
CA SER A 133 5.09 11.32 2.74
C SER A 133 5.80 11.12 1.40
N LEU A 134 6.17 9.88 1.10
CA LEU A 134 6.80 9.48 -0.14
C LEU A 134 5.73 9.26 -1.20
N GLN A 135 5.77 10.04 -2.28
CA GLN A 135 4.68 10.15 -3.23
C GLN A 135 5.12 9.84 -4.66
N HIS A 136 4.14 9.47 -5.51
CA HIS A 136 4.34 9.34 -6.94
C HIS A 136 5.32 8.24 -7.34
N PHE A 137 4.87 6.99 -7.15
CA PHE A 137 5.69 5.82 -7.42
C PHE A 137 5.78 5.51 -8.93
N PRO A 138 6.97 5.25 -9.46
CA PRO A 138 7.13 4.91 -10.87
C PRO A 138 6.70 3.47 -11.17
N ARG A 139 6.39 3.19 -12.43
CA ARG A 139 5.97 1.86 -12.92
C ARG A 139 6.95 0.74 -12.55
N ARG A 140 8.25 1.02 -12.50
CA ARG A 140 9.27 0.04 -12.14
C ARG A 140 9.18 -0.48 -10.71
N THR A 141 8.45 0.19 -9.82
CA THR A 141 8.16 -0.30 -8.45
C THR A 141 7.01 -1.29 -8.42
N ASN A 142 6.49 -1.67 -9.58
CA ASN A 142 5.44 -2.66 -9.75
C ASN A 142 4.15 -2.33 -8.95
N PRO A 143 3.55 -1.15 -9.19
CA PRO A 143 2.36 -0.73 -8.47
C PRO A 143 1.20 -1.70 -8.67
N PHE A 144 0.33 -1.81 -7.68
CA PHE A 144 -0.82 -2.71 -7.73
C PHE A 144 -1.76 -2.34 -8.89
N TRP A 145 -2.38 -3.34 -9.50
CA TRP A 145 -3.15 -3.21 -10.76
C TRP A 145 -4.27 -2.17 -10.74
N ASN A 146 -4.87 -1.90 -9.58
CA ASN A 146 -5.97 -0.94 -9.44
C ASN A 146 -5.51 0.46 -8.99
N MET A 147 -4.22 0.72 -8.86
CA MET A 147 -3.71 2.04 -8.56
C MET A 147 -3.87 2.99 -9.76
N LYS A 148 -4.23 4.24 -9.49
CA LYS A 148 -4.40 5.23 -10.54
C LYS A 148 -3.07 5.63 -11.15
N ASN A 149 -2.95 5.39 -12.45
CA ASN A 149 -1.87 5.90 -13.25
C ASN A 149 -2.08 7.40 -13.54
N LYS A 150 -1.06 8.21 -13.27
CA LYS A 150 -1.11 9.66 -13.45
C LYS A 150 -0.80 10.07 -14.89
N ASP A 151 0.25 9.50 -15.49
CA ASP A 151 0.80 9.92 -16.80
C ASP A 151 1.40 8.80 -17.64
N GLY A 152 1.15 7.55 -17.32
CA GLY A 152 1.71 6.37 -17.99
C GLY A 152 2.85 5.73 -17.23
N GLU A 153 3.71 6.49 -16.60
CA GLU A 153 4.89 6.01 -15.86
C GLU A 153 4.78 6.18 -14.34
N ILE A 154 3.98 7.13 -13.89
CA ILE A 154 3.85 7.48 -12.47
C ILE A 154 2.45 7.12 -11.96
N PHE A 155 2.40 6.58 -10.76
CA PHE A 155 1.18 6.18 -10.06
C PHE A 155 0.95 7.05 -8.81
N ASN A 156 -0.31 7.32 -8.52
CA ASN A 156 -0.75 8.05 -7.33
C ASN A 156 -0.72 7.13 -6.10
N LYS A 157 0.47 6.63 -5.77
CA LYS A 157 0.78 5.87 -4.55
C LYS A 157 1.49 6.79 -3.56
N VAL A 158 1.23 6.57 -2.28
CA VAL A 158 1.88 7.26 -1.16
C VAL A 158 2.24 6.23 -0.09
N ASP A 159 3.48 6.30 0.38
CA ASP A 159 3.91 5.59 1.57
C ASP A 159 4.32 6.62 2.64
N VAL A 160 3.74 6.51 3.83
CA VAL A 160 4.17 7.31 4.96
C VAL A 160 5.26 6.55 5.70
N ILE A 161 6.44 7.16 5.76
CA ILE A 161 7.61 6.64 6.46
C ILE A 161 7.72 7.36 7.80
N LEU A 162 7.55 6.62 8.90
CA LEU A 162 7.77 7.13 10.26
C LEU A 162 9.02 6.49 10.86
N TYR A 163 9.95 7.33 11.29
CA TYR A 163 11.22 6.88 11.91
C TYR A 163 11.97 5.83 11.08
N GLY A 164 11.93 5.97 9.75
CA GLY A 164 12.63 5.09 8.82
C GLY A 164 11.92 3.77 8.54
N GLN A 165 10.62 3.69 8.77
CA GLN A 165 9.80 2.52 8.44
C GLN A 165 8.49 2.92 7.78
N GLU A 166 8.14 2.28 6.65
CA GLU A 166 6.82 2.39 6.08
C GLU A 166 5.76 1.98 7.12
N THR A 167 4.84 2.91 7.41
CA THR A 167 3.80 2.72 8.42
C THR A 167 2.40 2.80 7.82
N ILE A 168 2.21 3.57 6.75
CA ILE A 168 0.97 3.65 5.98
C ILE A 168 1.33 3.48 4.51
N GLY A 169 0.70 2.52 3.84
CA GLY A 169 0.71 2.40 2.39
C GLY A 169 -0.66 2.75 1.83
N SER A 170 -0.73 3.67 0.87
CA SER A 170 -1.99 4.15 0.31
C SER A 170 -1.90 4.47 -1.18
N ALA A 171 -3.04 4.50 -1.86
CA ALA A 171 -3.09 4.89 -3.25
C ALA A 171 -4.47 5.40 -3.66
N GLU A 172 -4.49 6.35 -4.58
CA GLU A 172 -5.71 6.65 -5.33
C GLU A 172 -6.02 5.50 -6.27
N ARG A 173 -7.28 5.01 -6.25
CA ARG A 173 -7.71 3.91 -7.12
C ARG A 173 -8.10 4.40 -8.50
N SER A 174 -7.83 3.58 -9.50
CA SER A 174 -8.27 3.81 -10.87
C SER A 174 -9.79 3.61 -10.96
N CYS A 175 -10.46 4.44 -11.75
CA CYS A 175 -11.85 4.24 -12.17
C CYS A 175 -11.95 3.82 -13.65
N ASP A 176 -10.80 3.59 -14.29
CA ASP A 176 -10.71 3.16 -15.69
C ASP A 176 -10.60 1.64 -15.77
N VAL A 177 -11.73 0.98 -16.02
CA VAL A 177 -11.83 -0.49 -16.04
C VAL A 177 -10.91 -1.13 -17.09
N ASP A 178 -10.73 -0.49 -18.25
CA ASP A 178 -9.89 -1.04 -19.31
C ASP A 178 -8.41 -0.98 -18.95
N LYS A 179 -7.96 0.12 -18.35
CA LYS A 179 -6.60 0.23 -17.80
C LYS A 179 -6.36 -0.73 -16.65
N MET A 180 -7.33 -0.87 -15.73
CA MET A 180 -7.20 -1.84 -14.63
C MET A 180 -7.08 -3.27 -15.16
N ARG A 181 -7.87 -3.63 -16.18
CA ARG A 181 -7.81 -4.95 -16.83
C ARG A 181 -6.47 -5.17 -17.52
N GLU A 182 -5.96 -4.18 -18.25
CA GLU A 182 -4.63 -4.24 -18.87
C GLU A 182 -3.55 -4.45 -17.81
N MET A 183 -3.56 -3.63 -16.74
CA MET A 183 -2.61 -3.75 -15.64
C MET A 183 -2.66 -5.12 -14.97
N PHE A 184 -3.85 -5.65 -14.72
CA PHE A 184 -4.04 -6.97 -14.09
C PHE A 184 -3.37 -8.11 -14.88
N TYR A 185 -3.35 -8.03 -16.21
CA TYR A 185 -2.76 -9.07 -17.06
C TYR A 185 -1.30 -8.82 -17.43
N THR A 186 -0.77 -7.63 -17.24
CA THR A 186 0.57 -7.26 -17.75
C THR A 186 1.60 -7.02 -16.67
N ILE A 187 1.19 -6.79 -15.42
CA ILE A 187 2.13 -6.63 -14.29
C ILE A 187 2.35 -7.96 -13.58
N GLU A 188 3.53 -8.12 -13.00
CA GLU A 188 3.98 -9.36 -12.36
C GLU A 188 3.03 -9.82 -11.25
N ASN A 189 2.44 -8.90 -10.50
CA ASN A 189 1.54 -9.19 -9.40
C ASN A 189 0.05 -9.21 -9.80
N GLY A 190 -0.26 -9.17 -11.07
CA GLY A 190 -1.63 -9.12 -11.58
C GLY A 190 -2.33 -10.47 -11.69
N GLY A 191 -1.63 -11.56 -11.48
CA GLY A 191 -2.17 -12.90 -11.67
C GLY A 191 -2.53 -13.58 -10.35
N TYR A 192 -3.73 -13.39 -9.87
CA TYR A 192 -4.28 -14.20 -8.78
C TYR A 192 -4.89 -15.49 -9.30
#